data_9982d5c1488a6e6552efb1f7eb61ef4c
#
_entry.id   9982d5c1488a6e6552efb1f7eb61ef4c
#
_cell.length_a   1.000
_cell.length_b   1.000
_cell.length_c   1.000
_cell.angle_alpha   90.00
_cell.angle_beta   90.00
_cell.angle_gamma   90.00
#
_symmetry.space_group_name_H-M   'P 1'
#
loop_
_entity.id
_entity.type
_entity.pdbx_description
1 polymer ?
#
loop_
_entity_poly.entity_id
_entity_poly.type
_entity_poly.pdbx_seq_one_letter_code
_entity_poly.pdbx_strand_id
1 'polypeptide(L)'
;MKLILKGSAICLGAAVSYIAANEAAVAESQPATLTMGRRQATYFSNRPLTVTDSNVTRAIIVIHGSGRKVREYFDAIMDAMPPASDGARDWRRRTIVLAPNFQEKEDAGKREAWWKGDWVTGGDSGGVSSYEVVDTLVARLRSGMFPNLKWIVITGHSAGGQFVQRYAAFTDIDLKSNPSAALVKFVPSNPSSYLYLNEFRFSGNERAWVIPRGKRSKGYNEYKYGLKDLEDYAEDRGAAWARAHLPNRRIELLAGTADVEADDSFDESTEAMWQGATRYERARWFDAFMDEFFPQNHFRLTPVPGVGHDHRLIYASTEAQRALYFPD
;
A
#
# COMPACT_ATOMS: atom_id res chain seq x y z
N MET A 1 -23.31 -66.14 52.47
CA MET A 1 -23.56 -64.72 52.79
C MET A 1 -22.65 -63.92 51.75
N LYS A 2 -23.25 -63.46 50.68
CA LYS A 2 -22.54 -62.78 49.59
C LYS A 2 -22.57 -61.27 49.83
N LEU A 3 -21.40 -60.65 49.92
CA LEU A 3 -21.28 -59.19 49.98
C LEU A 3 -20.97 -58.69 48.58
N ILE A 4 -21.83 -57.84 48.04
CA ILE A 4 -21.70 -57.19 46.76
C ILE A 4 -21.07 -55.83 47.02
N LEU A 5 -19.86 -55.59 46.51
CA LEU A 5 -19.23 -54.28 46.44
C LEU A 5 -19.60 -53.63 45.09
N LYS A 6 -20.34 -52.50 45.17
CA LYS A 6 -20.59 -51.62 44.03
C LYS A 6 -19.40 -50.70 43.83
N GLY A 7 -18.70 -50.84 42.71
CA GLY A 7 -17.70 -49.88 42.28
C GLY A 7 -18.33 -48.68 41.59
N SER A 8 -18.03 -47.50 42.07
CA SER A 8 -18.40 -46.22 41.43
C SER A 8 -17.41 -45.89 40.32
N ALA A 9 -17.90 -45.86 39.12
CA ALA A 9 -17.17 -45.28 37.99
C ALA A 9 -17.22 -43.76 38.05
N ILE A 10 -16.07 -43.13 38.27
CA ILE A 10 -15.90 -41.69 38.18
C ILE A 10 -15.63 -41.34 36.70
N CYS A 11 -16.52 -40.53 36.13
CA CYS A 11 -16.38 -39.97 34.77
C CYS A 11 -15.13 -39.09 34.66
N LEU A 12 -14.10 -39.55 33.94
CA LEU A 12 -13.07 -38.71 33.34
C LEU A 12 -13.52 -38.40 31.91
N GLY A 13 -14.27 -37.35 31.74
CA GLY A 13 -14.77 -36.99 30.41
C GLY A 13 -15.16 -35.53 30.32
N ALA A 14 -14.21 -34.62 30.56
CA ALA A 14 -14.47 -33.18 30.34
C ALA A 14 -13.20 -32.30 30.25
N ALA A 15 -12.10 -32.80 29.70
CA ALA A 15 -10.89 -31.99 29.60
C ALA A 15 -10.19 -32.07 28.20
N VAL A 16 -10.79 -32.65 27.16
CA VAL A 16 -10.16 -32.77 25.83
C VAL A 16 -10.87 -31.94 24.77
N SER A 17 -11.92 -31.20 25.09
CA SER A 17 -12.71 -30.42 24.09
C SER A 17 -12.42 -28.93 24.01
N TYR A 18 -11.33 -28.41 24.59
CA TYR A 18 -11.07 -26.95 24.62
C TYR A 18 -9.79 -26.50 23.89
N ILE A 19 -9.09 -27.39 23.18
CA ILE A 19 -7.86 -27.05 22.44
C ILE A 19 -8.05 -27.06 20.90
N ALA A 20 -9.18 -27.52 20.39
CA ALA A 20 -9.43 -27.67 18.95
C ALA A 20 -10.28 -26.54 18.32
N ALA A 21 -10.43 -25.38 18.98
CA ALA A 21 -11.30 -24.32 18.49
C ALA A 21 -10.58 -22.98 18.25
N ASN A 22 -9.31 -23.00 17.79
CA ASN A 22 -8.62 -21.74 17.42
C ASN A 22 -7.71 -21.85 16.18
N GLU A 23 -7.88 -22.84 15.35
CA GLU A 23 -7.61 -22.70 13.92
C GLU A 23 -8.89 -22.14 13.29
N ALA A 24 -9.13 -20.85 13.52
CA ALA A 24 -10.03 -20.11 12.65
C ALA A 24 -9.41 -20.24 11.27
N ALA A 25 -9.98 -21.13 10.42
CA ALA A 25 -9.73 -21.16 9.01
C ALA A 25 -9.67 -19.70 8.57
N VAL A 26 -8.60 -19.31 7.88
CA VAL A 26 -8.51 -18.02 7.19
C VAL A 26 -9.70 -18.06 6.24
N ALA A 27 -10.82 -17.48 6.69
CA ALA A 27 -12.05 -17.48 5.93
C ALA A 27 -11.68 -16.87 4.57
N GLU A 28 -12.06 -17.55 3.51
CA GLU A 28 -11.91 -17.03 2.16
C GLU A 28 -12.41 -15.60 2.18
N SER A 29 -11.49 -14.62 2.00
CA SER A 29 -11.78 -13.24 2.29
C SER A 29 -12.85 -12.73 1.32
N GLN A 30 -14.08 -12.65 1.80
CA GLN A 30 -15.18 -12.04 1.06
C GLN A 30 -14.98 -10.52 1.08
N PRO A 31 -15.39 -9.81 0.02
CA PRO A 31 -15.34 -8.36 0.04
C PRO A 31 -16.14 -7.80 1.22
N ALA A 32 -15.50 -6.95 2.01
CA ALA A 32 -16.13 -6.17 3.06
C ALA A 32 -16.45 -4.76 2.54
N THR A 33 -17.36 -4.06 3.24
CA THR A 33 -17.82 -2.74 2.84
C THR A 33 -17.42 -1.69 3.85
N LEU A 34 -16.85 -0.58 3.37
CA LEU A 34 -16.52 0.61 4.12
C LEU A 34 -17.54 1.71 3.81
N THR A 35 -18.31 2.14 4.79
CA THR A 35 -19.29 3.23 4.60
C THR A 35 -18.58 4.58 4.70
N MET A 36 -18.77 5.43 3.70
CA MET A 36 -18.18 6.76 3.52
C MET A 36 -19.30 7.76 3.15
N GLY A 37 -19.93 8.30 4.16
CA GLY A 37 -21.12 9.15 3.96
C GLY A 37 -22.26 8.39 3.26
N ARG A 38 -22.62 8.83 2.05
CA ARG A 38 -23.68 8.20 1.24
C ARG A 38 -23.16 7.07 0.33
N ARG A 39 -21.85 6.92 0.21
CA ARG A 39 -21.18 5.95 -0.64
C ARG A 39 -20.59 4.80 0.20
N GLN A 40 -20.22 3.76 -0.48
CA GLN A 40 -19.56 2.60 0.07
C GLN A 40 -18.35 2.25 -0.80
N ALA A 41 -17.21 1.98 -0.20
CA ALA A 41 -16.07 1.37 -0.88
C ALA A 41 -15.96 -0.09 -0.45
N THR A 42 -15.60 -0.97 -1.37
CA THR A 42 -15.36 -2.38 -1.09
C THR A 42 -13.87 -2.64 -0.87
N TYR A 43 -13.54 -3.63 -0.04
CA TYR A 43 -12.17 -4.03 0.21
C TYR A 43 -12.10 -5.51 0.63
N PHE A 44 -10.98 -6.17 0.36
CA PHE A 44 -10.66 -7.49 0.92
C PHE A 44 -9.90 -7.35 2.22
N SER A 45 -10.13 -8.28 3.15
CA SER A 45 -9.41 -8.34 4.43
C SER A 45 -9.31 -9.77 4.93
N ASN A 46 -8.19 -10.15 5.55
CA ASN A 46 -8.07 -11.43 6.25
C ASN A 46 -8.69 -11.41 7.67
N ARG A 47 -9.16 -10.24 8.15
CA ARG A 47 -9.79 -10.06 9.46
C ARG A 47 -10.84 -8.95 9.43
N PRO A 48 -11.91 -9.05 10.20
CA PRO A 48 -12.90 -7.98 10.30
C PRO A 48 -12.33 -6.76 11.04
N LEU A 49 -12.60 -5.55 10.52
CA LEU A 49 -12.24 -4.28 11.16
C LEU A 49 -13.13 -3.93 12.38
N THR A 50 -14.15 -4.74 12.65
CA THR A 50 -15.17 -4.49 13.69
C THR A 50 -15.00 -5.37 14.94
N VAL A 51 -14.01 -6.24 14.95
CA VAL A 51 -13.74 -7.18 16.07
C VAL A 51 -12.39 -6.86 16.68
N THR A 52 -12.34 -6.73 18.00
CA THR A 52 -11.10 -6.48 18.73
C THR A 52 -10.15 -7.67 18.61
N ASP A 53 -8.92 -7.42 18.17
CA ASP A 53 -7.85 -8.43 18.10
C ASP A 53 -6.52 -7.85 18.60
N SER A 54 -6.17 -8.22 19.84
CA SER A 54 -4.93 -7.80 20.50
C SER A 54 -3.67 -8.50 19.96
N ASN A 55 -3.80 -9.53 19.12
CA ASN A 55 -2.64 -10.17 18.49
C ASN A 55 -2.08 -9.33 17.33
N VAL A 56 -2.92 -8.52 16.69
CA VAL A 56 -2.52 -7.71 15.55
C VAL A 56 -1.56 -6.59 15.99
N THR A 57 -0.35 -6.64 15.45
CA THR A 57 0.70 -5.63 15.68
C THR A 57 1.07 -4.87 14.42
N ARG A 58 0.58 -5.31 13.26
CA ARG A 58 0.84 -4.72 11.94
C ARG A 58 -0.41 -4.77 11.07
N ALA A 59 -0.57 -3.71 10.28
CA ALA A 59 -1.51 -3.68 9.16
C ALA A 59 -0.73 -3.47 7.86
N ILE A 60 -1.14 -4.14 6.79
CA ILE A 60 -0.67 -3.89 5.42
C ILE A 60 -1.89 -3.51 4.57
N ILE A 61 -1.85 -2.32 3.97
CA ILE A 61 -2.83 -1.89 2.97
C ILE A 61 -2.15 -2.03 1.61
N VAL A 62 -2.67 -2.93 0.75
CA VAL A 62 -2.09 -3.18 -0.57
C VAL A 62 -2.99 -2.64 -1.68
N ILE A 63 -2.43 -1.80 -2.53
CA ILE A 63 -3.10 -1.17 -3.66
C ILE A 63 -2.80 -1.96 -4.94
N HIS A 64 -3.84 -2.35 -5.66
CA HIS A 64 -3.74 -3.11 -6.91
C HIS A 64 -3.10 -2.32 -8.06
N GLY A 65 -2.69 -3.00 -9.12
CA GLY A 65 -2.19 -2.40 -10.37
C GLY A 65 -3.32 -1.94 -11.31
N SER A 66 -2.95 -1.50 -12.52
CA SER A 66 -3.89 -0.98 -13.53
C SER A 66 -5.00 -1.96 -13.93
N GLY A 67 -4.74 -3.25 -13.91
CA GLY A 67 -5.74 -4.28 -14.21
C GLY A 67 -6.81 -4.48 -13.11
N ARG A 68 -6.75 -3.75 -12.01
CA ARG A 68 -7.72 -3.76 -10.88
C ARG A 68 -8.01 -5.14 -10.30
N LYS A 69 -7.06 -6.07 -10.40
CA LYS A 69 -7.17 -7.43 -9.89
C LYS A 69 -6.88 -7.49 -8.38
N VAL A 70 -7.72 -6.83 -7.59
CA VAL A 70 -7.51 -6.59 -6.16
C VAL A 70 -7.22 -7.89 -5.38
N ARG A 71 -7.90 -9.00 -5.71
CA ARG A 71 -7.71 -10.29 -5.04
C ARG A 71 -6.30 -10.85 -5.28
N GLU A 72 -5.75 -10.71 -6.50
CA GLU A 72 -4.39 -11.19 -6.79
C GLU A 72 -3.32 -10.47 -5.96
N TYR A 73 -3.51 -9.16 -5.71
CA TYR A 73 -2.61 -8.37 -4.87
C TYR A 73 -2.74 -8.70 -3.38
N PHE A 74 -3.97 -8.92 -2.92
CA PHE A 74 -4.21 -9.40 -1.57
C PHE A 74 -3.54 -10.75 -1.32
N ASP A 75 -3.76 -11.72 -2.22
CA ASP A 75 -3.17 -13.05 -2.13
C ASP A 75 -1.64 -12.99 -2.20
N ALA A 76 -1.06 -12.16 -3.08
CA ALA A 76 0.39 -11.98 -3.16
C ALA A 76 1.03 -11.53 -1.84
N ILE A 77 0.39 -10.61 -1.11
CA ILE A 77 0.86 -10.21 0.24
C ILE A 77 0.68 -11.35 1.24
N MET A 78 -0.45 -12.06 1.19
CA MET A 78 -0.70 -13.19 2.10
C MET A 78 0.30 -14.34 1.89
N ASP A 79 0.67 -14.61 0.65
CA ASP A 79 1.63 -15.67 0.27
C ASP A 79 3.08 -15.27 0.59
N ALA A 80 3.40 -14.00 0.49
CA ALA A 80 4.73 -13.45 0.78
C ALA A 80 5.05 -13.34 2.28
N MET A 81 4.08 -13.61 3.17
CA MET A 81 4.35 -13.57 4.61
C MET A 81 5.45 -14.56 4.99
N PRO A 82 6.49 -14.10 5.72
CA PRO A 82 7.54 -14.99 6.17
C PRO A 82 6.96 -16.14 6.99
N PRO A 83 7.52 -17.36 6.88
CA PRO A 83 7.08 -18.49 7.68
C PRO A 83 7.25 -18.20 9.17
N ALA A 84 6.40 -18.77 10.00
CA ALA A 84 6.54 -18.71 11.45
C ALA A 84 7.84 -19.44 11.87
N SER A 85 8.79 -18.71 12.44
CA SER A 85 10.04 -19.28 12.95
C SER A 85 9.95 -19.69 14.43
N ASP A 86 9.02 -19.09 15.16
CA ASP A 86 8.63 -19.39 16.53
C ASP A 86 7.24 -18.77 16.78
N GLY A 87 6.58 -19.17 17.86
CA GLY A 87 5.24 -18.65 18.18
C GLY A 87 5.17 -17.12 18.36
N ALA A 88 6.30 -16.45 18.59
CA ALA A 88 6.37 -14.99 18.69
C ALA A 88 6.40 -14.29 17.33
N ARG A 89 6.75 -15.02 16.26
CA ARG A 89 6.86 -14.50 14.88
C ARG A 89 5.84 -15.12 13.94
N ASP A 90 4.66 -15.46 14.43
CA ASP A 90 3.54 -15.84 13.57
C ASP A 90 2.99 -14.59 12.87
N TRP A 91 3.54 -14.29 11.69
CA TRP A 91 3.15 -13.12 10.89
C TRP A 91 1.70 -13.17 10.48
N ARG A 92 1.14 -14.35 10.15
CA ARG A 92 -0.27 -14.50 9.77
C ARG A 92 -1.20 -14.13 10.91
N ARG A 93 -0.87 -14.51 12.14
CA ARG A 93 -1.62 -14.16 13.33
C ARG A 93 -1.49 -12.68 13.71
N ARG A 94 -0.37 -12.05 13.42
CA ARG A 94 -0.02 -10.69 13.86
C ARG A 94 -0.25 -9.60 12.82
N THR A 95 -0.66 -9.97 11.59
CA THR A 95 -0.84 -9.02 10.49
C THR A 95 -2.27 -9.03 10.00
N ILE A 96 -2.89 -7.84 9.93
CA ILE A 96 -4.09 -7.63 9.15
C ILE A 96 -3.69 -7.08 7.77
N VAL A 97 -4.24 -7.69 6.71
CA VAL A 97 -4.06 -7.24 5.32
C VAL A 97 -5.38 -6.70 4.81
N LEU A 98 -5.33 -5.55 4.19
CA LEU A 98 -6.46 -4.86 3.58
C LEU A 98 -6.13 -4.54 2.13
N ALA A 99 -7.05 -4.79 1.20
CA ALA A 99 -6.89 -4.43 -0.20
C ALA A 99 -8.15 -3.70 -0.67
N PRO A 100 -8.14 -2.36 -0.75
CA PRO A 100 -9.24 -1.59 -1.29
C PRO A 100 -9.45 -1.88 -2.77
N ASN A 101 -10.71 -1.90 -3.19
CA ASN A 101 -11.12 -2.16 -4.56
C ASN A 101 -11.54 -0.86 -5.25
N PHE A 102 -10.67 -0.33 -6.08
CA PHE A 102 -10.96 0.84 -6.92
C PHE A 102 -11.59 0.38 -8.23
N GLN A 103 -12.84 -0.08 -8.15
CA GLN A 103 -13.60 -0.66 -9.26
C GLN A 103 -14.05 0.37 -10.30
N GLU A 104 -14.41 -0.10 -11.49
CA GLU A 104 -15.02 0.70 -12.54
C GLU A 104 -16.53 0.89 -12.30
N LYS A 105 -17.13 1.81 -13.03
CA LYS A 105 -18.56 2.14 -12.87
C LYS A 105 -19.47 0.96 -13.19
N GLU A 106 -19.06 0.18 -14.15
CA GLU A 106 -19.80 -0.99 -14.66
C GLU A 106 -19.88 -2.12 -13.63
N ASP A 107 -18.88 -2.21 -12.75
CA ASP A 107 -18.78 -3.22 -11.70
C ASP A 107 -19.40 -2.75 -10.38
N ALA A 108 -19.71 -1.46 -10.27
CA ALA A 108 -20.16 -0.87 -9.01
C ALA A 108 -21.65 -1.04 -8.78
N GLY A 109 -22.02 -1.46 -7.56
CA GLY A 109 -23.40 -1.45 -7.08
C GLY A 109 -23.93 -0.03 -6.90
N LYS A 110 -25.26 0.10 -6.76
CA LYS A 110 -25.97 1.40 -6.71
C LYS A 110 -25.39 2.42 -5.70
N ARG A 111 -24.86 1.98 -4.59
CA ARG A 111 -24.29 2.82 -3.53
C ARG A 111 -22.76 2.78 -3.50
N GLU A 112 -22.15 1.92 -4.27
CA GLU A 112 -20.71 1.77 -4.28
C GLU A 112 -20.03 2.91 -5.02
N ALA A 113 -18.90 3.32 -4.53
CA ALA A 113 -18.01 4.24 -5.21
C ALA A 113 -17.29 3.53 -6.35
N TRP A 114 -16.95 4.29 -7.36
CA TRP A 114 -16.26 3.81 -8.55
C TRP A 114 -15.29 4.89 -9.04
N TRP A 115 -14.29 4.52 -9.80
CA TRP A 115 -13.27 5.44 -10.31
C TRP A 115 -12.93 5.12 -11.76
N LYS A 116 -12.66 6.15 -12.54
CA LYS A 116 -12.01 6.04 -13.84
C LYS A 116 -10.51 5.74 -13.64
N GLY A 117 -9.63 6.20 -14.56
CA GLY A 117 -8.18 6.15 -14.38
C GLY A 117 -7.66 7.07 -13.27
N ASP A 118 -8.45 8.02 -12.79
CA ASP A 118 -8.16 9.00 -11.75
C ASP A 118 -7.94 8.42 -10.34
N TRP A 119 -8.32 7.15 -10.11
CA TRP A 119 -8.04 6.51 -8.82
C TRP A 119 -6.55 6.52 -8.44
N VAL A 120 -5.65 6.52 -9.42
CA VAL A 120 -4.19 6.56 -9.21
C VAL A 120 -3.71 7.91 -8.67
N THR A 121 -4.54 8.94 -8.80
CA THR A 121 -4.21 10.34 -8.50
C THR A 121 -5.05 10.95 -7.38
N GLY A 122 -5.90 10.16 -6.73
CA GLY A 122 -6.78 10.65 -5.67
C GLY A 122 -8.11 11.20 -6.18
N GLY A 123 -8.47 10.90 -7.44
CA GLY A 123 -9.72 11.34 -8.06
C GLY A 123 -10.97 10.83 -7.35
N ASP A 124 -12.09 11.53 -7.59
CA ASP A 124 -13.37 11.31 -6.93
C ASP A 124 -14.54 11.03 -7.88
N SER A 125 -14.26 10.49 -9.10
CA SER A 125 -15.28 10.27 -10.16
C SER A 125 -16.58 9.63 -9.64
N GLY A 126 -16.52 8.79 -8.63
CA GLY A 126 -17.67 8.15 -7.97
C GLY A 126 -18.17 8.88 -6.73
N GLY A 127 -17.71 10.10 -6.47
CA GLY A 127 -18.13 10.94 -5.35
C GLY A 127 -17.44 10.61 -4.02
N VAL A 128 -16.28 9.95 -4.06
CA VAL A 128 -15.36 9.71 -2.95
C VAL A 128 -13.95 9.65 -3.52
N SER A 129 -13.02 10.40 -2.97
CA SER A 129 -11.63 10.29 -3.38
C SER A 129 -11.06 8.89 -3.05
N SER A 130 -10.30 8.34 -3.98
CA SER A 130 -9.59 7.07 -3.74
C SER A 130 -8.61 7.17 -2.56
N TYR A 131 -8.06 8.36 -2.30
CA TYR A 131 -7.21 8.63 -1.14
C TYR A 131 -8.00 8.66 0.16
N GLU A 132 -9.22 9.23 0.18
CA GLU A 132 -10.10 9.19 1.35
C GLU A 132 -10.48 7.76 1.76
N VAL A 133 -10.54 6.82 0.81
CA VAL A 133 -10.76 5.40 1.14
C VAL A 133 -9.62 4.88 2.03
N VAL A 134 -8.36 5.20 1.67
CA VAL A 134 -7.20 4.77 2.46
C VAL A 134 -7.14 5.51 3.80
N ASP A 135 -7.42 6.82 3.83
CA ASP A 135 -7.53 7.60 5.08
C ASP A 135 -8.54 6.96 6.03
N THR A 136 -9.71 6.54 5.51
CA THR A 136 -10.76 5.91 6.30
C THR A 136 -10.34 4.52 6.80
N LEU A 137 -9.66 3.71 6.00
CA LEU A 137 -9.10 2.43 6.44
C LEU A 137 -8.09 2.62 7.58
N VAL A 138 -7.18 3.59 7.45
CA VAL A 138 -6.22 3.92 8.52
C VAL A 138 -6.92 4.40 9.78
N ALA A 139 -7.95 5.24 9.66
CA ALA A 139 -8.76 5.66 10.80
C ALA A 139 -9.44 4.48 11.50
N ARG A 140 -9.96 3.51 10.74
CA ARG A 140 -10.54 2.28 11.28
C ARG A 140 -9.51 1.40 11.99
N LEU A 141 -8.32 1.24 11.42
CA LEU A 141 -7.22 0.53 12.07
C LEU A 141 -6.82 1.16 13.42
N ARG A 142 -6.92 2.48 13.54
CA ARG A 142 -6.60 3.25 14.76
C ARG A 142 -7.78 3.44 15.72
N SER A 143 -8.95 2.88 15.42
CA SER A 143 -10.17 3.06 16.24
C SER A 143 -10.17 2.34 17.58
N GLY A 144 -9.10 1.62 17.94
CA GLY A 144 -8.99 0.86 19.19
C GLY A 144 -9.29 -0.64 19.04
N MET A 145 -9.76 -1.08 17.88
CA MET A 145 -10.00 -2.52 17.63
C MET A 145 -8.69 -3.35 17.63
N PHE A 146 -7.56 -2.70 17.37
CA PHE A 146 -6.23 -3.32 17.35
C PHE A 146 -5.30 -2.63 18.37
N PRO A 147 -5.47 -2.88 19.69
CA PRO A 147 -4.80 -2.11 20.75
C PRO A 147 -3.27 -2.24 20.73
N ASN A 148 -2.73 -3.29 20.13
CA ASN A 148 -1.29 -3.53 20.01
C ASN A 148 -0.73 -3.18 18.61
N LEU A 149 -1.49 -2.50 17.75
CA LEU A 149 -1.05 -2.11 16.43
C LEU A 149 0.10 -1.11 16.54
N LYS A 150 1.25 -1.45 15.94
CA LYS A 150 2.48 -0.65 15.95
C LYS A 150 2.80 -0.04 14.59
N TRP A 151 2.46 -0.75 13.52
CA TRP A 151 2.81 -0.36 12.16
C TRP A 151 1.63 -0.47 11.22
N ILE A 152 1.50 0.51 10.34
CA ILE A 152 0.64 0.49 9.16
C ILE A 152 1.56 0.68 7.96
N VAL A 153 1.65 -0.34 7.11
CA VAL A 153 2.40 -0.28 5.86
C VAL A 153 1.42 -0.13 4.71
N ILE A 154 1.64 0.88 3.87
CA ILE A 154 0.83 1.11 2.67
C ILE A 154 1.72 0.80 1.47
N THR A 155 1.34 -0.21 0.69
CA THR A 155 2.10 -0.70 -0.47
C THR A 155 1.23 -0.81 -1.70
N GLY A 156 1.85 -0.91 -2.85
CA GLY A 156 1.20 -1.13 -4.14
C GLY A 156 2.25 -1.28 -5.22
N HIS A 157 1.93 -2.02 -6.29
CA HIS A 157 2.83 -2.26 -7.40
C HIS A 157 2.28 -1.63 -8.69
N SER A 158 3.16 -1.19 -9.59
CA SER A 158 2.77 -0.59 -10.86
C SER A 158 1.92 0.68 -10.65
N ALA A 159 0.70 0.73 -11.17
CA ALA A 159 -0.26 1.80 -10.91
C ALA A 159 -0.55 1.97 -9.39
N GLY A 160 -0.59 0.86 -8.63
CA GLY A 160 -0.68 0.91 -7.17
C GLY A 160 0.55 1.54 -6.52
N GLY A 161 1.74 1.32 -7.07
CA GLY A 161 2.97 1.99 -6.65
C GLY A 161 2.94 3.50 -6.92
N GLN A 162 2.41 3.90 -8.08
CA GLN A 162 2.15 5.30 -8.41
C GLN A 162 1.17 5.94 -7.42
N PHE A 163 0.07 5.23 -7.10
CA PHE A 163 -0.88 5.65 -6.08
C PHE A 163 -0.17 5.92 -4.75
N VAL A 164 0.58 4.94 -4.24
CA VAL A 164 1.22 5.02 -2.91
C VAL A 164 2.20 6.20 -2.83
N GLN A 165 3.00 6.42 -3.86
CA GLN A 165 3.98 7.53 -3.88
C GLN A 165 3.27 8.90 -3.89
N ARG A 166 2.19 9.05 -4.67
CA ARG A 166 1.40 10.29 -4.73
C ARG A 166 0.58 10.49 -3.46
N TYR A 167 -0.07 9.44 -2.96
CA TYR A 167 -0.82 9.49 -1.70
C TYR A 167 0.08 9.94 -0.54
N ALA A 168 1.31 9.44 -0.46
CA ALA A 168 2.28 9.87 0.55
C ALA A 168 2.57 11.38 0.49
N ALA A 169 2.45 12.03 -0.67
CA ALA A 169 2.69 13.46 -0.81
C ALA A 169 1.56 14.31 -0.21
N PHE A 170 0.32 13.82 -0.20
CA PHE A 170 -0.83 14.65 0.12
C PHE A 170 -1.59 14.25 1.39
N THR A 171 -1.51 12.99 1.85
CA THR A 171 -2.22 12.54 3.06
C THR A 171 -1.71 13.22 4.34
N ASP A 172 -2.56 13.27 5.38
CA ASP A 172 -2.21 13.76 6.71
C ASP A 172 -2.28 12.67 7.80
N ILE A 173 -2.38 11.39 7.39
CA ILE A 173 -2.62 10.27 8.31
C ILE A 173 -1.55 10.06 9.38
N ASP A 174 -0.31 10.45 9.12
CA ASP A 174 0.81 10.35 10.08
C ASP A 174 1.01 11.62 10.91
N LEU A 175 0.36 12.72 10.54
CA LEU A 175 0.44 14.00 11.26
C LEU A 175 -0.59 14.13 12.38
N LYS A 176 -1.71 13.42 12.27
CA LYS A 176 -2.77 13.38 13.30
C LYS A 176 -2.39 12.48 14.48
N SER A 177 -1.14 12.47 14.88
CA SER A 177 -0.63 11.47 15.79
C SER A 177 -0.87 11.82 17.26
N ASN A 178 -1.65 10.99 17.91
CA ASN A 178 -1.36 10.57 19.25
C ASN A 178 0.04 9.89 19.25
N PRO A 179 0.99 10.22 20.14
CA PRO A 179 2.30 9.57 20.22
C PRO A 179 2.25 8.05 20.34
N SER A 180 1.11 7.50 20.78
CA SER A 180 0.84 6.06 20.87
C SER A 180 0.23 5.48 19.58
N ALA A 181 0.00 6.27 18.53
CA ALA A 181 -0.59 5.77 17.30
C ALA A 181 0.42 4.94 16.51
N ALA A 182 -0.06 3.90 15.83
CA ALA A 182 0.75 3.10 14.93
C ALA A 182 1.46 3.96 13.88
N LEU A 183 2.77 3.72 13.70
CA LEU A 183 3.60 4.40 12.73
C LEU A 183 3.19 4.01 11.30
N VAL A 184 3.33 4.95 10.37
CA VAL A 184 3.02 4.71 8.94
C VAL A 184 4.30 4.63 8.13
N LYS A 185 4.36 3.65 7.23
CA LYS A 185 5.42 3.49 6.22
C LYS A 185 4.79 3.27 4.86
N PHE A 186 5.34 3.93 3.85
CA PHE A 186 4.92 3.80 2.46
C PHE A 186 5.93 2.95 1.70
N VAL A 187 5.45 1.93 0.98
CA VAL A 187 6.29 1.01 0.22
C VAL A 187 5.78 0.89 -1.22
N PRO A 188 5.92 1.96 -2.04
CA PRO A 188 5.63 1.85 -3.47
C PRO A 188 6.57 0.85 -4.14
N SER A 189 6.07 0.10 -5.13
CA SER A 189 6.92 -0.78 -5.92
C SER A 189 6.67 -0.63 -7.44
N ASN A 190 7.73 -0.59 -8.20
CA ASN A 190 7.76 -0.48 -9.66
C ASN A 190 6.77 0.55 -10.26
N PRO A 191 6.66 1.80 -9.75
CA PRO A 191 5.81 2.81 -10.39
C PRO A 191 6.23 3.08 -11.83
N SER A 192 5.26 3.26 -12.73
CA SER A 192 5.55 3.69 -14.11
C SER A 192 5.88 5.18 -14.23
N SER A 193 5.49 5.99 -13.26
CA SER A 193 5.85 7.41 -13.18
C SER A 193 5.75 7.92 -11.74
N TYR A 194 6.40 9.05 -11.47
CA TYR A 194 6.52 9.65 -10.15
C TYR A 194 5.99 11.08 -10.14
N LEU A 195 5.54 11.54 -8.98
CA LEU A 195 5.26 12.93 -8.68
C LEU A 195 6.56 13.63 -8.24
N TYR A 196 7.10 14.48 -9.07
CA TYR A 196 8.26 15.32 -8.75
C TYR A 196 7.81 16.60 -8.03
N LEU A 197 8.61 17.03 -7.06
CA LEU A 197 8.27 18.17 -6.22
C LEU A 197 8.73 19.53 -6.77
N ASN A 198 9.53 19.52 -7.83
CA ASN A 198 9.97 20.71 -8.57
C ASN A 198 10.05 20.42 -10.08
N GLU A 199 10.51 21.39 -10.84
CA GLU A 199 10.56 21.36 -12.30
C GLU A 199 11.81 20.70 -12.89
N PHE A 200 12.77 20.28 -12.09
CA PHE A 200 13.99 19.62 -12.56
C PHE A 200 13.75 18.15 -12.91
N ARG A 201 14.36 17.71 -14.03
CA ARG A 201 14.43 16.29 -14.43
C ARG A 201 15.87 15.98 -14.81
N PHE A 202 16.31 14.75 -14.61
CA PHE A 202 17.66 14.36 -15.03
C PHE A 202 17.73 14.15 -16.53
N SER A 203 18.68 14.84 -17.20
CA SER A 203 18.98 14.67 -18.61
C SER A 203 20.18 13.73 -18.76
N GLY A 204 19.95 12.53 -19.29
CA GLY A 204 21.03 11.57 -19.57
C GLY A 204 22.03 12.09 -20.59
N ASN A 205 21.59 12.92 -21.55
CA ASN A 205 22.45 13.54 -22.55
C ASN A 205 23.37 14.60 -21.95
N GLU A 206 22.84 15.43 -21.07
CA GLU A 206 23.60 16.53 -20.44
C GLU A 206 24.27 16.08 -19.13
N ARG A 207 23.91 14.89 -18.62
CA ARG A 207 24.32 14.37 -17.31
C ARG A 207 24.11 15.38 -16.18
N ALA A 208 22.99 16.07 -16.22
CA ALA A 208 22.65 17.15 -15.31
C ALA A 208 21.14 17.22 -15.05
N TRP A 209 20.79 17.88 -13.96
CA TRP A 209 19.41 18.27 -13.67
C TRP A 209 19.05 19.49 -14.52
N VAL A 210 18.04 19.37 -15.35
CA VAL A 210 17.59 20.40 -16.27
C VAL A 210 16.11 20.71 -16.09
N ILE A 211 15.70 21.91 -16.45
CA ILE A 211 14.30 22.24 -16.66
C ILE A 211 13.94 21.95 -18.11
N PRO A 212 13.11 20.92 -18.37
CA PRO A 212 12.69 20.57 -19.73
C PRO A 212 12.11 21.75 -20.50
N ARG A 213 12.49 21.92 -21.76
CA ARG A 213 12.07 23.04 -22.63
C ARG A 213 11.63 22.56 -24.00
N GLY A 214 10.85 23.41 -24.67
CA GLY A 214 10.38 23.16 -26.03
C GLY A 214 9.06 22.39 -26.09
N LYS A 215 8.64 21.97 -27.27
CA LYS A 215 7.31 21.36 -27.50
C LYS A 215 7.08 20.07 -26.73
N ARG A 216 8.14 19.27 -26.51
CA ARG A 216 8.07 18.00 -25.79
C ARG A 216 8.03 18.14 -24.26
N SER A 217 8.18 19.35 -23.73
CA SER A 217 8.11 19.59 -22.29
C SER A 217 6.71 20.03 -21.81
N LYS A 218 5.71 20.07 -22.70
CA LYS A 218 4.34 20.39 -22.28
C LYS A 218 3.84 19.30 -21.33
N GLY A 219 3.25 19.68 -20.20
CA GLY A 219 2.62 18.76 -19.26
C GLY A 219 3.56 18.05 -18.27
N TYR A 220 4.90 18.01 -18.53
CA TYR A 220 5.83 17.20 -17.72
C TYR A 220 5.84 17.56 -16.22
N ASN A 221 5.41 18.78 -15.85
CA ASN A 221 5.34 19.25 -14.48
C ASN A 221 3.89 19.50 -14.01
N GLU A 222 2.89 19.15 -14.83
CA GLU A 222 1.50 19.08 -14.45
C GLU A 222 1.22 17.83 -13.60
N TYR A 223 0.16 17.85 -12.80
CA TYR A 223 -0.28 16.66 -12.08
C TYR A 223 -0.71 15.60 -13.12
N LYS A 224 -0.24 14.43 -13.00
CA LYS A 224 0.34 13.57 -11.96
C LYS A 224 1.89 13.49 -11.93
N TYR A 225 2.60 14.21 -12.80
CA TYR A 225 4.07 14.12 -12.95
C TYR A 225 4.81 15.20 -12.16
N GLY A 226 4.11 16.29 -11.82
CA GLY A 226 4.61 17.41 -11.05
C GLY A 226 3.48 18.08 -10.26
N LEU A 227 3.74 19.28 -9.74
CA LEU A 227 2.86 19.96 -8.80
C LEU A 227 2.06 21.12 -9.42
N LYS A 228 2.01 21.23 -10.75
CA LYS A 228 1.10 22.16 -11.43
C LYS A 228 -0.24 21.51 -11.67
N ASP A 229 -1.30 22.32 -11.69
CA ASP A 229 -2.66 21.89 -12.03
C ASP A 229 -3.08 20.65 -11.23
N LEU A 230 -2.95 20.76 -9.91
CA LEU A 230 -3.41 19.73 -8.97
C LEU A 230 -4.92 19.58 -9.07
N GLU A 231 -5.43 18.36 -8.84
CA GLU A 231 -6.83 18.00 -8.96
C GLU A 231 -7.33 17.34 -7.66
N ASP A 232 -8.62 17.48 -7.39
CA ASP A 232 -9.35 16.79 -6.32
C ASP A 232 -8.63 16.84 -4.96
N TYR A 233 -8.39 15.69 -4.35
CA TYR A 233 -7.73 15.58 -3.05
C TYR A 233 -6.35 16.29 -2.99
N ALA A 234 -5.60 16.26 -4.09
CA ALA A 234 -4.29 16.89 -4.15
C ALA A 234 -4.40 18.43 -4.23
N GLU A 235 -5.43 18.98 -4.90
CA GLU A 235 -5.72 20.40 -4.97
C GLU A 235 -6.03 20.97 -3.58
N ASP A 236 -6.86 20.29 -2.80
CA ASP A 236 -7.21 20.69 -1.43
C ASP A 236 -5.99 20.84 -0.50
N ARG A 237 -4.95 20.06 -0.73
CA ARG A 237 -3.69 20.12 0.04
C ARG A 237 -2.69 21.12 -0.51
N GLY A 238 -2.57 21.20 -1.82
CA GLY A 238 -1.69 22.13 -2.53
C GLY A 238 -0.22 21.70 -2.61
N ALA A 239 0.49 22.33 -3.55
CA ALA A 239 1.89 22.05 -3.85
C ALA A 239 2.85 22.31 -2.67
N ALA A 240 2.59 23.34 -1.87
CA ALA A 240 3.42 23.65 -0.70
C ALA A 240 3.36 22.54 0.35
N TRP A 241 2.17 21.95 0.55
CA TRP A 241 2.00 20.78 1.43
C TRP A 241 2.84 19.61 0.97
N ALA A 242 2.75 19.22 -0.31
CA ALA A 242 3.52 18.10 -0.84
C ALA A 242 5.04 18.28 -0.65
N ARG A 243 5.56 19.48 -0.94
CA ARG A 243 6.98 19.81 -0.74
C ARG A 243 7.42 19.75 0.72
N ALA A 244 6.55 20.12 1.65
CA ALA A 244 6.86 20.11 3.08
C ALA A 244 6.81 18.68 3.67
N HIS A 245 5.95 17.82 3.15
CA HIS A 245 5.65 16.56 3.80
C HIS A 245 6.28 15.33 3.14
N LEU A 246 6.30 15.23 1.80
CA LEU A 246 6.82 14.03 1.13
C LEU A 246 8.27 13.69 1.53
N PRO A 247 9.21 14.65 1.63
CA PRO A 247 10.58 14.34 2.03
C PRO A 247 10.70 13.78 3.45
N ASN A 248 9.76 14.11 4.33
CA ASN A 248 9.74 13.67 5.72
C ASN A 248 8.99 12.34 5.94
N ARG A 249 8.42 11.74 4.88
CA ARG A 249 7.73 10.45 4.96
C ARG A 249 8.71 9.30 5.01
N ARG A 250 8.37 8.25 5.75
CA ARG A 250 9.10 6.97 5.71
C ARG A 250 8.71 6.24 4.42
N ILE A 251 9.50 6.39 3.38
CA ILE A 251 9.24 5.79 2.07
C ILE A 251 10.39 4.84 1.73
N GLU A 252 10.05 3.59 1.45
CA GLU A 252 10.97 2.62 0.86
C GLU A 252 10.43 2.17 -0.51
N LEU A 253 11.05 2.66 -1.58
CA LEU A 253 10.72 2.31 -2.95
C LEU A 253 11.37 0.98 -3.32
N LEU A 254 10.58 -0.02 -3.63
CA LEU A 254 11.06 -1.27 -4.22
C LEU A 254 11.10 -1.14 -5.74
N ALA A 255 12.23 -1.50 -6.35
CA ALA A 255 12.36 -1.48 -7.81
C ALA A 255 13.08 -2.72 -8.31
N GLY A 256 12.40 -3.51 -9.14
CA GLY A 256 12.99 -4.68 -9.80
C GLY A 256 14.07 -4.26 -10.79
N THR A 257 15.28 -4.79 -10.64
CA THR A 257 16.42 -4.37 -11.49
C THR A 257 16.29 -4.84 -12.94
N ALA A 258 15.42 -5.82 -13.21
CA ALA A 258 15.09 -6.28 -14.55
C ALA A 258 13.78 -5.67 -15.11
N ASP A 259 13.18 -4.67 -14.44
CA ASP A 259 12.02 -3.92 -14.96
C ASP A 259 12.49 -2.81 -15.92
N VAL A 260 13.08 -3.25 -17.02
CA VAL A 260 13.74 -2.41 -18.03
C VAL A 260 13.05 -2.47 -19.40
N GLU A 261 12.01 -3.28 -19.55
CA GLU A 261 11.23 -3.40 -20.76
C GLU A 261 9.92 -2.63 -20.65
N ALA A 262 9.47 -2.06 -21.75
CA ALA A 262 8.13 -1.49 -21.86
C ALA A 262 7.12 -2.62 -22.10
N ASP A 263 6.05 -2.60 -21.33
CA ASP A 263 4.85 -3.42 -21.53
C ASP A 263 3.63 -2.52 -21.73
N ASP A 264 2.46 -3.12 -22.01
CA ASP A 264 1.21 -2.38 -22.26
C ASP A 264 0.79 -1.45 -21.10
N SER A 265 1.35 -1.63 -19.91
CA SER A 265 1.11 -0.81 -18.72
C SER A 265 2.19 0.25 -18.46
N PHE A 266 3.21 0.33 -19.30
CA PHE A 266 4.26 1.34 -19.18
C PHE A 266 3.75 2.71 -19.63
N ASP A 267 4.00 3.75 -18.84
CA ASP A 267 3.64 5.13 -19.19
C ASP A 267 4.65 5.69 -20.17
N GLU A 268 4.33 5.60 -21.48
CA GLU A 268 5.15 6.11 -22.59
C GLU A 268 4.79 7.55 -22.99
N SER A 269 3.95 8.23 -22.17
CA SER A 269 3.64 9.64 -22.42
C SER A 269 4.92 10.49 -22.48
N THR A 270 4.90 11.54 -23.28
CA THR A 270 6.03 12.47 -23.39
C THR A 270 6.44 13.01 -22.02
N GLU A 271 5.49 13.20 -21.13
CA GLU A 271 5.64 13.70 -19.76
C GLU A 271 6.41 12.70 -18.89
N ALA A 272 6.04 11.43 -18.96
CA ALA A 272 6.68 10.35 -18.21
C ALA A 272 8.10 10.07 -18.74
N MET A 273 8.34 10.21 -20.06
CA MET A 273 9.64 9.98 -20.67
C MET A 273 10.72 10.95 -20.19
N TRP A 274 10.34 12.11 -19.62
CA TRP A 274 11.29 12.99 -18.95
C TRP A 274 11.80 12.43 -17.60
N GLN A 275 11.22 11.36 -17.11
CA GLN A 275 11.63 10.71 -15.85
C GLN A 275 12.61 9.56 -16.06
N GLY A 276 12.78 9.07 -17.31
CA GLY A 276 13.65 7.95 -17.68
C GLY A 276 12.99 7.03 -18.68
N ALA A 277 13.79 6.20 -19.35
CA ALA A 277 13.37 5.31 -20.42
C ALA A 277 12.74 4.00 -19.93
N THR A 278 12.98 3.61 -18.68
CA THR A 278 12.46 2.37 -18.07
C THR A 278 11.97 2.64 -16.64
N ARG A 279 11.15 1.73 -16.08
CA ARG A 279 10.67 1.87 -14.68
C ARG A 279 11.83 1.87 -13.69
N TYR A 280 12.81 0.98 -13.88
CA TYR A 280 13.99 0.94 -13.02
C TYR A 280 14.85 2.21 -13.13
N GLU A 281 15.03 2.75 -14.34
CA GLU A 281 15.73 4.02 -14.53
C GLU A 281 14.99 5.18 -13.84
N ARG A 282 13.66 5.25 -13.99
CA ARG A 282 12.82 6.25 -13.33
C ARG A 282 12.92 6.19 -11.80
N ALA A 283 12.97 4.98 -11.25
CA ALA A 283 13.17 4.76 -9.82
C ALA A 283 14.52 5.35 -9.34
N ARG A 284 15.58 5.08 -10.07
CA ARG A 284 16.92 5.60 -9.76
C ARG A 284 17.02 7.12 -9.89
N TRP A 285 16.40 7.69 -10.92
CA TRP A 285 16.40 9.16 -11.07
C TRP A 285 15.54 9.84 -10.03
N PHE A 286 14.45 9.22 -9.60
CA PHE A 286 13.63 9.79 -8.53
C PHE A 286 14.35 9.71 -7.17
N ASP A 287 15.04 8.64 -6.87
CA ASP A 287 15.90 8.51 -5.69
C ASP A 287 17.00 9.61 -5.68
N ALA A 288 17.75 9.71 -6.77
CA ALA A 288 18.76 10.75 -6.94
C ALA A 288 18.16 12.18 -6.87
N PHE A 289 16.93 12.39 -7.34
CA PHE A 289 16.22 13.65 -7.22
C PHE A 289 15.91 13.99 -5.76
N MET A 290 15.50 13.01 -4.98
CA MET A 290 15.23 13.23 -3.56
C MET A 290 16.51 13.60 -2.81
N ASP A 291 17.62 12.93 -3.11
CA ASP A 291 18.92 13.24 -2.48
C ASP A 291 19.46 14.62 -2.87
N GLU A 292 19.32 15.00 -4.14
CA GLU A 292 19.83 16.29 -4.64
C GLU A 292 19.04 17.48 -4.08
N PHE A 293 17.70 17.42 -4.15
CA PHE A 293 16.86 18.57 -3.83
C PHE A 293 16.29 18.57 -2.41
N PHE A 294 16.35 17.43 -1.73
CA PHE A 294 15.84 17.23 -0.37
C PHE A 294 16.81 16.39 0.47
N PRO A 295 18.03 16.86 0.74
CA PRO A 295 19.11 16.04 1.31
C PRO A 295 18.85 15.50 2.71
N GLN A 296 17.80 15.97 3.39
CA GLN A 296 17.35 15.44 4.70
C GLN A 296 16.12 14.54 4.55
N ASN A 297 15.86 14.04 3.34
CA ASN A 297 14.70 13.18 3.10
C ASN A 297 14.83 11.82 3.81
N HIS A 298 13.69 11.15 4.00
CA HIS A 298 13.60 9.79 4.53
C HIS A 298 13.16 8.78 3.45
N PHE A 299 13.45 9.11 2.20
CA PHE A 299 13.20 8.24 1.06
C PHE A 299 14.38 7.28 0.88
N ARG A 300 14.10 6.06 0.48
CA ARG A 300 15.12 5.05 0.19
C ARG A 300 14.70 4.20 -0.99
N LEU A 301 15.58 4.07 -1.97
CA LEU A 301 15.44 3.06 -3.03
C LEU A 301 16.03 1.72 -2.54
N THR A 302 15.26 0.66 -2.68
CA THR A 302 15.70 -0.73 -2.45
C THR A 302 15.56 -1.51 -3.75
N PRO A 303 16.66 -1.73 -4.50
CA PRO A 303 16.66 -2.55 -5.70
C PRO A 303 16.33 -4.01 -5.36
N VAL A 304 15.46 -4.65 -6.17
CA VAL A 304 15.13 -6.07 -6.07
C VAL A 304 15.84 -6.80 -7.21
N PRO A 305 16.92 -7.56 -6.94
CA PRO A 305 17.78 -8.13 -7.98
C PRO A 305 17.07 -9.12 -8.88
N GLY A 306 17.21 -8.97 -10.21
CA GLY A 306 16.73 -9.91 -11.22
C GLY A 306 15.21 -9.99 -11.41
N VAL A 307 14.44 -9.16 -10.69
CA VAL A 307 12.98 -9.14 -10.81
C VAL A 307 12.57 -8.08 -11.83
N GLY A 308 11.66 -8.45 -12.74
CA GLY A 308 11.00 -7.56 -13.70
C GLY A 308 9.71 -6.95 -13.16
N HIS A 309 8.74 -6.69 -14.07
CA HIS A 309 7.45 -6.08 -13.71
C HIS A 309 6.44 -7.11 -13.19
N ASP A 310 6.77 -7.80 -12.09
CA ASP A 310 5.93 -8.84 -11.49
C ASP A 310 5.73 -8.60 -9.99
N HIS A 311 4.49 -8.30 -9.60
CA HIS A 311 4.15 -8.00 -8.20
C HIS A 311 4.33 -9.19 -7.26
N ARG A 312 4.11 -10.44 -7.72
CA ARG A 312 4.29 -11.64 -6.89
C ARG A 312 5.76 -11.86 -6.57
N LEU A 313 6.62 -11.73 -7.58
CA LEU A 313 8.06 -11.85 -7.41
C LEU A 313 8.64 -10.71 -6.57
N ILE A 314 8.14 -9.48 -6.77
CA ILE A 314 8.54 -8.35 -5.92
C ILE A 314 8.18 -8.64 -4.47
N TYR A 315 6.92 -8.97 -4.15
CA TYR A 315 6.50 -9.17 -2.76
C TYR A 315 7.13 -10.41 -2.10
N ALA A 316 7.45 -11.45 -2.87
CA ALA A 316 8.13 -12.63 -2.37
C ALA A 316 9.64 -12.42 -2.11
N SER A 317 10.22 -11.30 -2.57
CA SER A 317 11.65 -11.02 -2.39
C SER A 317 12.01 -10.76 -0.92
N THR A 318 13.27 -11.02 -0.57
CA THR A 318 13.80 -10.72 0.77
C THR A 318 13.72 -9.23 1.09
N GLU A 319 13.93 -8.38 0.09
CA GLU A 319 13.86 -6.93 0.17
C GLU A 319 12.45 -6.47 0.55
N ALA A 320 11.44 -6.98 -0.14
CA ALA A 320 10.04 -6.67 0.17
C ALA A 320 9.62 -7.24 1.54
N GLN A 321 10.04 -8.44 1.88
CA GLN A 321 9.75 -9.02 3.20
C GLN A 321 10.33 -8.13 4.32
N ARG A 322 11.54 -7.60 4.16
CA ARG A 322 12.11 -6.64 5.12
C ARG A 322 11.29 -5.36 5.18
N ALA A 323 10.99 -4.77 4.02
CA ALA A 323 10.23 -3.52 3.95
C ALA A 323 8.82 -3.62 4.55
N LEU A 324 8.14 -4.74 4.36
CA LEU A 324 6.73 -4.95 4.76
C LEU A 324 6.59 -5.50 6.17
N TYR A 325 7.46 -6.45 6.58
CA TYR A 325 7.29 -7.19 7.83
C TYR A 325 8.29 -6.80 8.92
N PHE A 326 9.38 -6.15 8.58
CA PHE A 326 10.40 -5.66 9.53
C PHE A 326 10.66 -4.16 9.32
N PRO A 327 9.63 -3.30 9.38
CA PRO A 327 9.86 -1.87 9.29
C PRO A 327 10.66 -1.41 10.51
N ASP A 328 11.73 -0.69 10.24
CA ASP A 328 12.64 -0.12 11.25
C ASP A 328 12.03 1.06 12.01
#